data_90d27d46facbd839661fa7201bd8859d
#
_entry.id   90d27d46facbd839661fa7201bd8859d
#
_cell.length_a   1.000
_cell.length_b   1.000
_cell.length_c   1.000
_cell.angle_alpha   90.00
_cell.angle_beta   90.00
_cell.angle_gamma   90.00
#
_symmetry.space_group_name_H-M   'P 1'
#
loop_
_entity.id
_entity.type
_entity.pdbx_description
1 polymer ?
#
loop_
_entity_poly.entity_id
_entity_poly.type
_entity_poly.pdbx_seq_one_letter_code
_entity_poly.pdbx_strand_id
1 'polypeptide(L)'
;MNRGVISLKYSDCPLYGLQSKKMLKRLLHIEDSKLTKQDYIASLVSPYIDKSGKPRLIEPPCEELKIIQKRLKMLLGKIVVPDNVFSGIKGRSYADNAKMHTGSGRRNLFKIDLTAFFPSIDRDTVYRFFSEDLNCSSDVAQILTNLTTVDLEKTHITNRDDVYLFLSSKKVSCRNHLISGAPTSQIMSYLVNHHMFDEMQAIATKILQTPKTQI
;
A
#
# COMPACT_ATOMS: atom_id res chain seq x y z
N MET A 1 -6.77 16.10 25.92
CA MET A 1 -7.72 16.06 24.78
C MET A 1 -7.66 14.64 24.22
N ASN A 2 -8.70 13.85 24.44
CA ASN A 2 -8.86 12.53 23.80
C ASN A 2 -9.02 12.76 22.30
N ARG A 3 -7.95 12.63 21.54
CA ARG A 3 -8.07 12.43 20.09
C ARG A 3 -8.52 10.98 19.92
N GLY A 4 -9.84 10.80 19.74
CA GLY A 4 -10.40 9.50 19.39
C GLY A 4 -9.66 8.93 18.18
N VAL A 5 -9.52 7.61 18.14
CA VAL A 5 -9.02 6.88 16.96
C VAL A 5 -9.88 7.35 15.79
N ILE A 6 -9.29 8.10 14.86
CA ILE A 6 -9.99 8.54 13.65
C ILE A 6 -10.06 7.30 12.77
N SER A 7 -11.20 6.62 12.76
CA SER A 7 -11.44 5.53 11.82
C SER A 7 -11.39 6.07 10.39
N LEU A 8 -10.85 5.28 9.48
CA LEU A 8 -10.85 5.62 8.06
C LEU A 8 -12.28 5.85 7.57
N LYS A 9 -12.48 6.93 6.81
CA LYS A 9 -13.78 7.22 6.21
C LYS A 9 -13.77 6.80 4.75
N TYR A 10 -14.31 5.62 4.48
CA TYR A 10 -14.34 5.02 3.15
C TYR A 10 -15.45 5.59 2.24
N SER A 11 -16.55 6.10 2.82
CA SER A 11 -17.73 6.55 2.07
C SER A 11 -17.47 7.65 1.04
N ASP A 12 -16.39 8.42 1.21
CA ASP A 12 -16.00 9.49 0.29
C ASP A 12 -15.19 8.97 -0.93
N CYS A 13 -14.81 7.69 -0.90
CA CYS A 13 -14.13 7.03 -2.01
C CYS A 13 -15.14 6.55 -3.05
N PRO A 14 -15.02 6.92 -4.34
CA PRO A 14 -15.93 6.46 -5.39
C PRO A 14 -15.93 4.94 -5.63
N LEU A 15 -14.99 4.21 -5.02
CA LEU A 15 -14.93 2.76 -5.07
C LEU A 15 -15.73 2.10 -3.94
N TYR A 16 -16.13 2.86 -2.90
CA TYR A 16 -16.87 2.31 -1.77
C TYR A 16 -18.24 1.76 -2.22
N GLY A 17 -18.52 0.52 -1.87
CA GLY A 17 -19.77 -0.17 -2.25
C GLY A 17 -19.90 -0.44 -3.75
N LEU A 18 -18.82 -0.39 -4.53
CA LEU A 18 -18.89 -0.55 -5.99
C LEU A 18 -19.17 -2.00 -6.37
N GLN A 19 -20.33 -2.23 -7.02
CA GLN A 19 -20.80 -3.56 -7.41
C GLN A 19 -20.63 -3.86 -8.92
N SER A 20 -20.40 -2.84 -9.73
CA SER A 20 -20.45 -2.96 -11.19
C SER A 20 -19.07 -2.89 -11.85
N LYS A 21 -18.64 -3.99 -12.50
CA LYS A 21 -17.44 -4.00 -13.37
C LYS A 21 -17.47 -2.94 -14.46
N LYS A 22 -18.65 -2.70 -15.04
CA LYS A 22 -18.82 -1.67 -16.08
C LYS A 22 -18.54 -0.28 -15.52
N MET A 23 -19.03 0.02 -14.32
CA MET A 23 -18.77 1.30 -13.66
C MET A 23 -17.29 1.41 -13.27
N LEU A 24 -16.66 0.34 -12.73
CA LEU A 24 -15.23 0.33 -12.43
C LEU A 24 -14.40 0.66 -13.67
N LYS A 25 -14.65 0.01 -14.81
CA LYS A 25 -13.95 0.29 -16.07
C LYS A 25 -14.09 1.74 -16.49
N ARG A 26 -15.28 2.34 -16.34
CA ARG A 26 -15.49 3.77 -16.62
C ARG A 26 -14.71 4.67 -15.67
N LEU A 27 -14.74 4.37 -14.36
CA LEU A 27 -13.99 5.14 -13.35
C LEU A 27 -12.48 5.10 -13.60
N LEU A 28 -11.94 3.97 -14.04
CA LEU A 28 -10.52 3.78 -14.29
C LEU A 28 -10.11 4.03 -15.76
N HIS A 29 -11.05 4.29 -16.66
CA HIS A 29 -10.85 4.42 -18.12
C HIS A 29 -10.16 3.16 -18.71
N ILE A 30 -10.63 1.99 -18.31
CA ILE A 30 -10.17 0.71 -18.86
C ILE A 30 -10.99 0.38 -20.10
N GLU A 31 -10.37 0.45 -21.26
CA GLU A 31 -10.98 0.10 -22.54
C GLU A 31 -10.76 -1.38 -22.87
N ASP A 32 -9.53 -1.86 -22.75
CA ASP A 32 -9.21 -3.27 -22.98
C ASP A 32 -9.52 -4.14 -21.75
N SER A 33 -10.37 -5.13 -21.95
CA SER A 33 -10.74 -6.10 -20.91
C SER A 33 -9.58 -6.97 -20.42
N LYS A 34 -8.51 -7.11 -21.18
CA LYS A 34 -7.30 -7.83 -20.76
C LYS A 34 -6.69 -7.21 -19.51
N LEU A 35 -6.74 -5.88 -19.38
CA LEU A 35 -6.27 -5.12 -18.21
C LEU A 35 -7.02 -5.42 -16.90
N THR A 36 -8.01 -6.32 -16.92
CA THR A 36 -8.67 -6.82 -15.72
C THR A 36 -8.19 -8.21 -15.30
N LYS A 37 -7.35 -8.86 -16.11
CA LYS A 37 -6.90 -10.25 -15.91
C LYS A 37 -5.51 -10.28 -15.30
N GLN A 38 -5.33 -11.09 -14.26
CA GLN A 38 -4.08 -11.22 -13.52
C GLN A 38 -2.89 -11.57 -14.42
N ASP A 39 -3.06 -12.55 -15.30
CA ASP A 39 -1.96 -13.03 -16.17
C ASP A 39 -1.48 -11.95 -17.13
N TYR A 40 -2.42 -11.14 -17.65
CA TYR A 40 -2.07 -10.01 -18.49
C TYR A 40 -1.34 -8.92 -17.69
N ILE A 41 -1.84 -8.59 -16.49
CA ILE A 41 -1.17 -7.62 -15.59
C ILE A 41 0.25 -8.08 -15.22
N ALA A 42 0.44 -9.38 -14.95
CA ALA A 42 1.76 -9.94 -14.66
C ALA A 42 2.75 -9.72 -15.82
N SER A 43 2.28 -9.81 -17.08
CA SER A 43 3.11 -9.54 -18.27
C SER A 43 3.48 -8.06 -18.45
N LEU A 44 2.80 -7.15 -17.76
CA LEU A 44 3.03 -5.70 -17.82
C LEU A 44 3.98 -5.18 -16.73
N VAL A 45 4.52 -6.05 -15.90
CA VAL A 45 5.44 -5.71 -14.80
C VAL A 45 6.80 -6.38 -15.07
N SER A 46 7.88 -5.65 -14.85
CA SER A 46 9.25 -6.11 -15.12
C SER A 46 10.12 -6.09 -13.85
N PRO A 47 10.04 -7.11 -12.98
CA PRO A 47 10.77 -7.16 -11.72
C PRO A 47 12.28 -7.23 -11.90
N TYR A 48 13.03 -6.50 -11.09
CA TYR A 48 14.48 -6.60 -10.98
C TYR A 48 14.96 -6.13 -9.61
N ILE A 49 16.22 -6.47 -9.26
CA ILE A 49 16.87 -5.97 -8.06
C ILE A 49 17.71 -4.74 -8.42
N ASP A 50 17.32 -3.58 -7.88
CA ASP A 50 18.17 -2.40 -7.94
C ASP A 50 19.32 -2.55 -6.93
N LYS A 51 20.55 -2.53 -7.44
CA LYS A 51 21.81 -2.68 -6.68
C LYS A 51 22.59 -1.35 -6.58
N SER A 52 22.02 -0.22 -7.00
CA SER A 52 22.67 1.09 -6.99
C SER A 52 22.95 1.63 -5.57
N GLY A 53 22.31 1.06 -4.56
CA GLY A 53 22.51 1.35 -3.15
C GLY A 53 22.19 0.12 -2.31
N LYS A 54 21.43 0.29 -1.21
CA LYS A 54 20.89 -0.86 -0.48
C LYS A 54 19.96 -1.64 -1.42
N PRO A 55 20.19 -2.94 -1.67
CA PRO A 55 19.41 -3.69 -2.62
C PRO A 55 17.90 -3.61 -2.38
N ARG A 56 17.12 -3.42 -3.45
CA ARG A 56 15.66 -3.29 -3.41
C ARG A 56 15.03 -4.04 -4.57
N LEU A 57 13.92 -4.70 -4.32
CA LEU A 57 13.07 -5.20 -5.38
C LEU A 57 12.28 -4.04 -5.98
N ILE A 58 12.42 -3.82 -7.27
CA ILE A 58 11.66 -2.85 -8.06
C ILE A 58 10.86 -3.60 -9.10
N GLU A 59 9.58 -3.31 -9.19
CA GLU A 59 8.62 -3.97 -10.06
C GLU A 59 7.88 -2.92 -10.89
N PRO A 60 8.59 -2.27 -11.85
CA PRO A 60 7.99 -1.17 -12.60
C PRO A 60 6.89 -1.70 -13.51
N PRO A 61 5.65 -1.20 -13.38
CA PRO A 61 4.61 -1.48 -14.36
C PRO A 61 4.89 -0.71 -15.66
N CYS A 62 4.44 -1.23 -16.79
CA CYS A 62 4.49 -0.51 -18.08
C CYS A 62 3.61 0.75 -18.02
N GLU A 63 3.77 1.65 -18.99
CA GLU A 63 3.08 2.95 -18.94
C GLU A 63 1.55 2.83 -19.00
N GLU A 64 1.02 1.87 -19.76
CA GLU A 64 -0.41 1.60 -19.82
C GLU A 64 -0.99 1.28 -18.42
N LEU A 65 -0.35 0.36 -17.69
CA LEU A 65 -0.76 0.00 -16.34
C LEU A 65 -0.57 1.15 -15.36
N LYS A 66 0.51 1.92 -15.48
CA LYS A 66 0.76 3.12 -14.63
C LYS A 66 -0.35 4.17 -14.77
N ILE A 67 -0.89 4.40 -15.96
CA ILE A 67 -1.97 5.36 -16.18
C ILE A 67 -3.20 4.96 -15.35
N ILE A 68 -3.59 3.68 -15.41
CA ILE A 68 -4.71 3.15 -14.64
C ILE A 68 -4.43 3.23 -13.13
N GLN A 69 -3.22 2.86 -12.70
CA GLN A 69 -2.82 2.91 -11.30
C GLN A 69 -2.76 4.34 -10.76
N LYS A 70 -2.32 5.34 -11.55
CA LYS A 70 -2.37 6.76 -11.17
C LYS A 70 -3.82 7.18 -10.94
N ARG A 71 -4.75 6.75 -11.80
CA ARG A 71 -6.16 7.06 -11.63
C ARG A 71 -6.76 6.36 -10.42
N LEU A 72 -6.44 5.08 -10.21
CA LEU A 72 -6.83 4.32 -9.02
C LEU A 72 -6.32 5.01 -7.74
N LYS A 73 -5.05 5.45 -7.73
CA LYS A 73 -4.48 6.24 -6.63
C LYS A 73 -5.29 7.51 -6.32
N MET A 74 -5.75 8.22 -7.36
CA MET A 74 -6.57 9.42 -7.18
C MET A 74 -7.92 9.11 -6.52
N LEU A 75 -8.55 7.98 -6.87
CA LEU A 75 -9.80 7.54 -6.25
C LEU A 75 -9.60 7.12 -4.79
N LEU A 76 -8.58 6.30 -4.52
CA LEU A 76 -8.21 5.89 -3.16
C LEU A 76 -7.82 7.08 -2.27
N GLY A 77 -7.19 8.10 -2.86
CA GLY A 77 -6.84 9.33 -2.16
C GLY A 77 -8.02 10.19 -1.68
N LYS A 78 -9.26 9.75 -1.95
CA LYS A 78 -10.47 10.34 -1.35
C LYS A 78 -10.81 9.74 0.01
N ILE A 79 -10.21 8.62 0.37
CA ILE A 79 -10.33 8.05 1.71
C ILE A 79 -9.67 9.02 2.69
N VAL A 80 -10.43 9.47 3.69
CA VAL A 80 -9.89 10.34 4.74
C VAL A 80 -9.02 9.51 5.67
N VAL A 81 -7.76 9.91 5.79
CA VAL A 81 -6.77 9.25 6.64
C VAL A 81 -6.34 10.18 7.78
N PRO A 82 -5.88 9.65 8.92
CA PRO A 82 -5.39 10.44 10.06
C PRO A 82 -4.27 11.42 9.67
N ASP A 83 -4.16 12.53 10.44
CA ASP A 83 -3.19 13.60 10.15
C ASP A 83 -1.72 13.19 10.33
N ASN A 84 -1.46 12.12 11.06
CA ASN A 84 -0.13 11.55 11.27
C ASN A 84 0.34 10.61 10.14
N VAL A 85 -0.48 10.41 9.10
CA VAL A 85 -0.12 9.62 7.91
C VAL A 85 0.37 10.55 6.81
N PHE A 86 1.63 10.39 6.39
CA PHE A 86 2.28 11.26 5.40
C PHE A 86 2.56 10.57 4.07
N SER A 87 2.86 9.28 4.10
CA SER A 87 3.27 8.54 2.91
C SER A 87 2.11 8.33 1.92
N GLY A 88 2.33 8.75 0.69
CA GLY A 88 1.35 8.57 -0.40
C GLY A 88 0.15 9.52 -0.37
N ILE A 89 0.08 10.46 0.57
CA ILE A 89 -1.03 11.40 0.73
C ILE A 89 -0.71 12.73 0.02
N LYS A 90 -1.64 13.17 -0.83
CA LYS A 90 -1.49 14.44 -1.54
C LYS A 90 -1.43 15.62 -0.55
N GLY A 91 -0.46 16.51 -0.76
CA GLY A 91 -0.28 17.70 0.06
C GLY A 91 0.46 17.46 1.39
N ARG A 92 0.92 16.25 1.67
CA ARG A 92 1.75 15.92 2.83
C ARG A 92 3.15 15.50 2.38
N SER A 93 4.18 15.99 3.07
CA SER A 93 5.57 15.70 2.73
C SER A 93 6.33 15.08 3.91
N TYR A 94 7.50 14.50 3.62
CA TYR A 94 8.42 14.02 4.66
C TYR A 94 8.91 15.18 5.56
N ALA A 95 9.01 16.39 5.01
CA ALA A 95 9.38 17.59 5.79
C ALA A 95 8.28 17.95 6.80
N ASP A 96 7.00 17.82 6.43
CA ASP A 96 5.88 18.03 7.35
C ASP A 96 5.86 16.97 8.45
N ASN A 97 6.16 15.71 8.10
CA ASN A 97 6.35 14.65 9.10
C ASN A 97 7.48 15.01 10.09
N ALA A 98 8.63 15.44 9.59
CA ALA A 98 9.75 15.82 10.45
C ALA A 98 9.38 16.99 11.39
N LYS A 99 8.64 17.99 10.91
CA LYS A 99 8.17 19.12 11.73
C LYS A 99 7.28 18.70 12.90
N MET A 100 6.50 17.62 12.77
CA MET A 100 5.68 17.12 13.89
C MET A 100 6.51 16.61 15.07
N HIS A 101 7.76 16.28 14.84
CA HIS A 101 8.68 15.82 15.87
C HIS A 101 9.55 16.95 16.45
N THR A 102 9.45 18.18 15.90
CA THR A 102 10.12 19.36 16.46
C THR A 102 9.32 19.96 17.61
N GLY A 103 10.01 20.54 18.60
CA GLY A 103 9.38 21.21 19.75
C GLY A 103 10.39 21.44 20.87
N SER A 104 10.01 22.23 21.88
CA SER A 104 10.83 22.52 23.06
C SER A 104 10.85 21.33 24.04
N GLY A 105 12.02 20.99 24.56
CA GLY A 105 12.20 19.97 25.60
C GLY A 105 12.77 18.62 25.07
N ARG A 106 13.25 17.80 26.03
CA ARG A 106 13.75 16.45 25.75
C ARG A 106 12.61 15.53 25.35
N ARG A 107 12.77 14.85 24.20
CA ARG A 107 11.81 13.84 23.71
C ARG A 107 12.56 12.54 23.42
N ASN A 108 11.93 11.42 23.74
CA ASN A 108 12.38 10.12 23.29
C ASN A 108 11.80 9.88 21.88
N LEU A 109 12.66 9.54 20.93
CA LEU A 109 12.27 9.18 19.57
C LEU A 109 12.50 7.68 19.37
N PHE A 110 11.48 6.98 18.92
CA PHE A 110 11.58 5.59 18.51
C PHE A 110 11.25 5.49 17.02
N LYS A 111 12.18 4.95 16.23
CA LYS A 111 12.03 4.80 14.78
C LYS A 111 11.94 3.32 14.43
N ILE A 112 10.91 2.94 13.67
CA ILE A 112 10.74 1.59 13.11
C ILE A 112 10.85 1.69 11.59
N ASP A 113 11.52 0.72 10.97
CA ASP A 113 11.59 0.55 9.52
C ASP A 113 11.12 -0.86 9.16
N LEU A 114 10.16 -0.94 8.23
CA LEU A 114 9.59 -2.21 7.77
C LEU A 114 10.39 -2.72 6.56
N THR A 115 11.05 -3.85 6.74
CA THR A 115 11.88 -4.46 5.69
C THR A 115 11.02 -5.09 4.61
N ALA A 116 11.33 -4.82 3.32
CA ALA A 116 10.63 -5.36 2.16
C ALA A 116 9.10 -5.22 2.26
N PHE A 117 8.63 -4.04 2.70
CA PHE A 117 7.25 -3.83 3.12
C PHE A 117 6.23 -4.17 2.03
N PHE A 118 6.40 -3.67 0.79
CA PHE A 118 5.46 -3.95 -0.29
C PHE A 118 5.41 -5.45 -0.66
N PRO A 119 6.53 -6.14 -0.88
CA PRO A 119 6.51 -7.57 -1.15
C PRO A 119 6.01 -8.44 0.01
N SER A 120 5.93 -7.91 1.23
CA SER A 120 5.37 -8.63 2.39
C SER A 120 3.85 -8.53 2.48
N ILE A 121 3.22 -7.68 1.67
CA ILE A 121 1.77 -7.53 1.64
C ILE A 121 1.22 -8.47 0.57
N ASP A 122 0.64 -9.58 1.01
CA ASP A 122 0.11 -10.60 0.11
C ASP A 122 -1.16 -10.14 -0.62
N ARG A 123 -1.46 -10.85 -1.70
CA ARG A 123 -2.61 -10.61 -2.54
C ARG A 123 -3.94 -10.70 -1.78
N ASP A 124 -4.04 -11.65 -0.84
CA ASP A 124 -5.29 -11.90 -0.10
C ASP A 124 -5.58 -10.74 0.85
N THR A 125 -4.57 -10.15 1.46
CA THR A 125 -4.70 -8.93 2.26
C THR A 125 -5.22 -7.76 1.41
N VAL A 126 -4.69 -7.60 0.18
CA VAL A 126 -5.16 -6.58 -0.75
C VAL A 126 -6.60 -6.84 -1.20
N TYR A 127 -6.95 -8.10 -1.47
CA TYR A 127 -8.31 -8.48 -1.86
C TYR A 127 -9.31 -8.21 -0.74
N ARG A 128 -9.00 -8.58 0.52
CA ARG A 128 -9.86 -8.31 1.68
C ARG A 128 -10.12 -6.82 1.87
N PHE A 129 -9.12 -5.98 1.71
CA PHE A 129 -9.34 -4.54 1.76
C PHE A 129 -10.40 -4.07 0.74
N PHE A 130 -10.34 -4.54 -0.50
CA PHE A 130 -11.32 -4.13 -1.50
C PHE A 130 -12.71 -4.76 -1.28
N SER A 131 -12.77 -6.02 -0.83
CA SER A 131 -14.04 -6.74 -0.63
C SER A 131 -14.72 -6.40 0.70
N GLU A 132 -13.96 -6.25 1.78
CA GLU A 132 -14.49 -6.09 3.13
C GLU A 132 -14.52 -4.60 3.53
N ASP A 133 -13.37 -3.91 3.50
CA ASP A 133 -13.29 -2.51 3.94
C ASP A 133 -13.98 -1.56 2.95
N LEU A 134 -13.72 -1.72 1.65
CA LEU A 134 -14.40 -0.93 0.60
C LEU A 134 -15.76 -1.49 0.18
N ASN A 135 -16.16 -2.64 0.69
CA ASN A 135 -17.44 -3.28 0.41
C ASN A 135 -17.75 -3.42 -1.10
N CYS A 136 -16.71 -3.71 -1.90
CA CYS A 136 -16.85 -3.96 -3.32
C CYS A 136 -17.40 -5.37 -3.57
N SER A 137 -18.09 -5.59 -4.72
CA SER A 137 -18.40 -6.95 -5.14
C SER A 137 -17.12 -7.76 -5.36
N SER A 138 -17.19 -9.09 -5.24
CA SER A 138 -16.08 -10.00 -5.46
C SER A 138 -15.39 -9.77 -6.80
N ASP A 139 -16.13 -9.57 -7.86
CA ASP A 139 -15.64 -9.30 -9.20
C ASP A 139 -14.87 -7.96 -9.30
N VAL A 140 -15.38 -6.92 -8.65
CA VAL A 140 -14.74 -5.60 -8.61
C VAL A 140 -13.47 -5.66 -7.75
N ALA A 141 -13.54 -6.27 -6.56
CA ALA A 141 -12.41 -6.49 -5.68
C ALA A 141 -11.30 -7.27 -6.39
N GLN A 142 -11.65 -8.33 -7.13
CA GLN A 142 -10.72 -9.12 -7.92
C GLN A 142 -9.96 -8.28 -8.96
N ILE A 143 -10.67 -7.42 -9.69
CA ILE A 143 -10.05 -6.54 -10.70
C ILE A 143 -9.12 -5.53 -10.03
N LEU A 144 -9.55 -4.87 -8.96
CA LEU A 144 -8.75 -3.90 -8.22
C LEU A 144 -7.48 -4.54 -7.64
N THR A 145 -7.60 -5.77 -7.13
CA THR A 145 -6.48 -6.57 -6.65
C THR A 145 -5.51 -6.90 -7.79
N ASN A 146 -6.02 -7.33 -8.96
CA ASN A 146 -5.18 -7.59 -10.12
C ASN A 146 -4.36 -6.36 -10.54
N LEU A 147 -4.98 -5.17 -10.51
CA LEU A 147 -4.32 -3.91 -10.90
C LEU A 147 -3.23 -3.46 -9.91
N THR A 148 -3.20 -3.97 -8.70
CA THR A 148 -2.33 -3.51 -7.61
C THR A 148 -1.31 -4.54 -7.14
N THR A 149 -1.50 -5.82 -7.49
CA THR A 149 -0.61 -6.93 -7.12
C THR A 149 0.06 -7.55 -8.34
N VAL A 150 1.20 -8.19 -8.13
CA VAL A 150 1.93 -8.97 -9.14
C VAL A 150 2.14 -10.39 -8.66
N ASP A 151 1.99 -11.35 -9.58
CA ASP A 151 2.30 -12.75 -9.37
C ASP A 151 3.65 -13.06 -10.03
N LEU A 152 4.70 -13.23 -9.25
CA LEU A 152 6.05 -13.48 -9.74
C LEU A 152 6.19 -14.83 -10.47
N GLU A 153 5.30 -15.78 -10.19
CA GLU A 153 5.29 -17.06 -10.91
C GLU A 153 4.81 -16.91 -12.37
N LYS A 154 3.95 -15.91 -12.60
CA LYS A 154 3.37 -15.58 -13.92
C LYS A 154 4.10 -14.46 -14.65
N THR A 155 5.02 -13.79 -13.97
CA THR A 155 5.72 -12.62 -14.50
C THR A 155 7.02 -13.04 -15.18
N HIS A 156 7.33 -12.43 -16.29
CA HIS A 156 8.66 -12.60 -16.91
C HIS A 156 9.72 -11.84 -16.10
N ILE A 157 10.69 -12.57 -15.56
CA ILE A 157 11.77 -12.03 -14.73
C ILE A 157 13.10 -12.44 -15.35
N THR A 158 13.90 -11.48 -15.80
CA THR A 158 15.19 -11.73 -16.46
C THR A 158 16.17 -12.44 -15.53
N ASN A 159 16.29 -12.00 -14.28
CA ASN A 159 17.16 -12.58 -13.25
C ASN A 159 16.30 -13.10 -12.08
N ARG A 160 15.56 -14.18 -12.32
CA ARG A 160 14.62 -14.75 -11.34
C ARG A 160 15.31 -15.17 -10.05
N ASP A 161 16.49 -15.76 -10.13
CA ASP A 161 17.25 -16.21 -8.96
C ASP A 161 17.65 -15.05 -8.06
N ASP A 162 18.10 -13.92 -8.62
CA ASP A 162 18.41 -12.71 -7.83
C ASP A 162 17.19 -12.21 -7.05
N VAL A 163 16.02 -12.18 -7.71
CA VAL A 163 14.75 -11.75 -7.06
C VAL A 163 14.37 -12.69 -5.94
N TYR A 164 14.43 -14.00 -6.18
CA TYR A 164 14.06 -15.00 -5.18
C TYR A 164 15.03 -15.06 -4.01
N LEU A 165 16.34 -14.95 -4.25
CA LEU A 165 17.34 -14.83 -3.20
C LEU A 165 17.11 -13.57 -2.36
N PHE A 166 16.83 -12.43 -2.99
CA PHE A 166 16.51 -11.21 -2.27
C PHE A 166 15.31 -11.40 -1.35
N LEU A 167 14.18 -11.89 -1.86
CA LEU A 167 12.97 -12.13 -1.06
C LEU A 167 13.25 -13.09 0.10
N SER A 168 13.96 -14.18 -0.15
CA SER A 168 14.35 -15.15 0.88
C SER A 168 15.23 -14.52 1.95
N SER A 169 16.20 -13.67 1.56
CA SER A 169 17.06 -12.92 2.50
C SER A 169 16.27 -11.96 3.40
N LYS A 170 15.09 -11.54 2.95
CA LYS A 170 14.15 -10.69 3.70
C LYS A 170 13.04 -11.48 4.40
N LYS A 171 13.11 -12.81 4.38
CA LYS A 171 12.10 -13.72 4.94
C LYS A 171 10.70 -13.53 4.33
N VAL A 172 10.63 -13.09 3.06
CA VAL A 172 9.39 -12.96 2.31
C VAL A 172 9.17 -14.22 1.49
N SER A 173 8.17 -15.00 1.87
CA SER A 173 7.78 -16.24 1.16
C SER A 173 6.72 -15.99 0.08
N CYS A 174 5.97 -14.90 0.18
CA CYS A 174 4.92 -14.57 -0.75
C CYS A 174 5.47 -14.25 -2.15
N ARG A 175 4.86 -14.85 -3.18
CA ARG A 175 5.19 -14.62 -4.60
C ARG A 175 4.11 -13.85 -5.34
N ASN A 176 2.97 -13.62 -4.69
CA ASN A 176 1.86 -12.83 -5.22
C ASN A 176 1.52 -11.72 -4.21
N HIS A 177 2.02 -10.51 -4.49
CA HIS A 177 2.07 -9.43 -3.50
C HIS A 177 1.82 -8.05 -4.13
N LEU A 178 1.72 -7.03 -3.28
CA LEU A 178 1.59 -5.63 -3.67
C LEU A 178 2.81 -5.19 -4.50
N ILE A 179 2.59 -4.67 -5.72
CA ILE A 179 3.65 -4.26 -6.65
C ILE A 179 4.60 -3.24 -6.01
N SER A 180 5.90 -3.51 -6.02
CA SER A 180 6.93 -2.61 -5.50
C SER A 180 7.36 -1.61 -6.59
N GLY A 181 6.91 -0.35 -6.47
CA GLY A 181 7.20 0.70 -7.45
C GLY A 181 6.00 1.15 -8.29
N ALA A 182 4.81 0.60 -8.02
CA ALA A 182 3.58 1.09 -8.64
C ALA A 182 3.11 2.42 -8.02
N PRO A 183 2.41 3.28 -8.79
CA PRO A 183 1.83 4.51 -8.27
C PRO A 183 0.92 4.33 -7.04
N THR A 184 0.26 3.17 -6.93
CA THR A 184 -0.68 2.85 -5.84
C THR A 184 0.00 2.32 -4.57
N SER A 185 1.25 1.85 -4.65
CA SER A 185 1.86 1.04 -3.58
C SER A 185 1.93 1.76 -2.23
N GLN A 186 2.29 3.04 -2.22
CA GLN A 186 2.40 3.81 -0.98
C GLN A 186 1.06 3.95 -0.25
N ILE A 187 -0.01 4.35 -0.96
CA ILE A 187 -1.32 4.51 -0.34
C ILE A 187 -1.92 3.16 0.04
N MET A 188 -1.79 2.15 -0.83
CA MET A 188 -2.27 0.80 -0.58
C MET A 188 -1.61 0.18 0.65
N SER A 189 -0.28 0.30 0.79
CA SER A 189 0.42 -0.28 1.93
C SER A 189 -0.05 0.27 3.28
N TYR A 190 -0.47 1.53 3.34
CA TYR A 190 -1.11 2.08 4.53
C TYR A 190 -2.54 1.53 4.70
N LEU A 191 -3.37 1.65 3.65
CA LEU A 191 -4.80 1.32 3.75
C LEU A 191 -5.05 -0.14 4.14
N VAL A 192 -4.28 -1.09 3.59
CA VAL A 192 -4.43 -2.53 3.91
C VAL A 192 -3.87 -2.92 5.27
N ASN A 193 -3.03 -2.09 5.87
CA ASN A 193 -2.39 -2.33 7.17
C ASN A 193 -2.77 -1.28 8.22
N HIS A 194 -3.82 -0.49 8.00
CA HIS A 194 -4.16 0.62 8.90
C HIS A 194 -4.38 0.17 10.34
N HIS A 195 -5.00 -0.99 10.57
CA HIS A 195 -5.18 -1.55 11.92
C HIS A 195 -3.86 -1.75 12.65
N MET A 196 -2.83 -2.29 11.97
CA MET A 196 -1.48 -2.44 12.55
C MET A 196 -0.91 -1.07 12.97
N PHE A 197 -1.04 -0.05 12.12
CA PHE A 197 -0.55 1.30 12.45
C PHE A 197 -1.34 1.95 13.58
N ASP A 198 -2.65 1.72 13.66
CA ASP A 198 -3.51 2.20 14.74
C ASP A 198 -3.14 1.55 16.07
N GLU A 199 -2.88 0.25 16.09
CA GLU A 199 -2.39 -0.47 17.27
C GLU A 199 -1.02 0.05 17.73
N MET A 200 -0.08 0.24 16.80
CA MET A 200 1.24 0.81 17.10
C MET A 200 1.11 2.21 17.71
N GLN A 201 0.22 3.05 17.17
CA GLN A 201 -0.07 4.38 17.70
C GLN A 201 -0.68 4.31 19.10
N ALA A 202 -1.61 3.38 19.34
CA ALA A 202 -2.22 3.19 20.65
C ALA A 202 -1.19 2.76 21.70
N ILE A 203 -0.32 1.81 21.38
CA ILE A 203 0.77 1.36 22.25
C ILE A 203 1.73 2.52 22.57
N ALA A 204 2.16 3.27 21.57
CA ALA A 204 3.06 4.41 21.74
C ALA A 204 2.43 5.48 22.64
N THR A 205 1.16 5.79 22.45
CA THR A 205 0.40 6.76 23.27
C THR A 205 0.31 6.29 24.71
N LYS A 206 0.02 5.00 24.95
CA LYS A 206 -0.06 4.44 26.31
C LYS A 206 1.27 4.52 27.05
N ILE A 207 2.38 4.19 26.38
CA ILE A 207 3.73 4.27 26.96
C ILE A 207 4.08 5.72 27.35
N LEU A 208 3.71 6.69 26.53
CA LEU A 208 4.00 8.11 26.77
C LEU A 208 3.15 8.71 27.90
N GLN A 209 1.99 8.13 28.17
CA GLN A 209 1.06 8.58 29.24
C GLN A 209 1.33 7.91 30.58
N THR A 210 2.15 6.85 30.63
CA THR A 210 2.50 6.17 31.90
C THR A 210 3.42 7.10 32.69
N PRO A 211 3.06 7.55 33.90
CA PRO A 211 3.95 8.36 34.72
C PRO A 211 5.24 7.56 35.00
N LYS A 212 6.40 8.16 34.78
CA LYS A 212 7.66 7.57 35.24
C LYS A 212 7.59 7.49 36.76
N THR A 213 7.38 6.30 37.32
CA THR A 213 7.62 6.04 38.73
C THR A 213 9.11 6.33 38.96
N GLN A 214 9.41 7.41 39.65
CA GLN A 214 10.77 7.66 40.15
C GLN A 214 11.07 6.56 41.19
N ILE A 215 12.04 5.73 40.91
CA ILE A 215 12.70 4.89 41.90
C ILE A 215 13.95 5.64 42.37
#